data_cb3f339f12c64267508782049480e693
#
_entry.id   cb3f339f12c64267508782049480e693
#
_cell.length_a   1.000
_cell.length_b   1.000
_cell.length_c   1.000
_cell.angle_alpha   90.00
_cell.angle_beta   90.00
_cell.angle_gamma   90.00
#
_symmetry.space_group_name_H-M   'P 1'
#
loop_
_entity.id
_entity.type
_entity.pdbx_description
1 polymer ?
#
loop_
_entity_poly.entity_id
_entity_poly.type
_entity_poly.pdbx_seq_one_letter_code
_entity_poly.pdbx_strand_id
1 'polypeptide(L)'
;MSTVDFSRVNELAKKYEPEMTRFLRDMIRIPSESCQEEGVIRRIKEEMEKVGFDRVEIDKMGNVLGFIGNGPRIIAFDAHIDTVGVGNRSNWTFDPYEGYEDAETIGGRGASDQEGGMASMVYAGKIIKELGLCPKDCTIVMVGTVQEEDCDGLCWQYIINEDGLK
;
A
#
# COMPACT_ATOMS: atom_id res chain seq x y z
N MET A 1 -8.25 -25.13 15.74
CA MET A 1 -8.18 -23.83 15.04
C MET A 1 -9.36 -23.02 15.54
N SER A 2 -9.13 -21.88 16.21
CA SER A 2 -10.23 -20.96 16.52
C SER A 2 -10.75 -20.38 15.19
N THR A 3 -12.05 -20.42 15.01
CA THR A 3 -12.69 -19.76 13.84
C THR A 3 -12.44 -18.27 13.96
N VAL A 4 -11.90 -17.67 12.88
CA VAL A 4 -11.74 -16.20 12.81
C VAL A 4 -13.13 -15.56 12.83
N ASP A 5 -13.33 -14.62 13.74
CA ASP A 5 -14.58 -13.86 13.78
C ASP A 5 -14.52 -12.72 12.77
N PHE A 6 -15.04 -12.97 11.59
CA PHE A 6 -15.09 -11.99 10.50
C PHE A 6 -15.96 -10.75 10.80
N SER A 7 -16.87 -10.82 11.80
CA SER A 7 -17.64 -9.65 12.21
C SER A 7 -16.73 -8.56 12.79
N ARG A 8 -15.71 -8.98 13.59
CA ARG A 8 -14.71 -8.07 14.15
C ARG A 8 -13.82 -7.43 13.08
N VAL A 9 -13.48 -8.18 12.03
CA VAL A 9 -12.73 -7.62 10.88
C VAL A 9 -13.54 -6.50 10.21
N ASN A 10 -14.83 -6.74 9.96
CA ASN A 10 -15.71 -5.75 9.34
C ASN A 10 -15.93 -4.51 10.22
N GLU A 11 -16.06 -4.70 11.54
CA GLU A 11 -16.17 -3.58 12.49
C GLU A 11 -14.92 -2.69 12.46
N LEU A 12 -13.73 -3.30 12.46
CA LEU A 12 -12.47 -2.57 12.40
C LEU A 12 -12.24 -1.91 11.03
N ALA A 13 -12.63 -2.56 9.94
CA ALA A 13 -12.55 -1.96 8.61
C ALA A 13 -13.38 -0.67 8.55
N LYS A 14 -14.62 -0.70 9.03
CA LYS A 14 -15.47 0.50 9.14
C LYS A 14 -14.91 1.56 10.08
N LYS A 15 -14.33 1.13 11.21
CA LYS A 15 -13.70 2.06 12.17
C LYS A 15 -12.53 2.82 11.55
N TYR A 16 -11.71 2.15 10.73
CA TYR A 16 -10.51 2.72 10.12
C TYR A 16 -10.74 3.34 8.74
N GLU A 17 -11.94 3.22 8.18
CA GLU A 17 -12.30 3.81 6.89
C GLU A 17 -11.89 5.29 6.77
N PRO A 18 -12.16 6.20 7.75
CA PRO A 18 -11.77 7.60 7.61
C PRO A 18 -10.25 7.82 7.60
N GLU A 19 -9.49 6.99 8.30
CA GLU A 19 -8.03 7.07 8.31
C GLU A 19 -7.45 6.53 6.99
N MET A 20 -7.97 5.41 6.49
CA MET A 20 -7.61 4.81 5.23
C MET A 20 -7.92 5.74 4.05
N THR A 21 -9.12 6.35 4.03
CA THR A 21 -9.51 7.36 3.05
C THR A 21 -8.54 8.54 3.02
N ARG A 22 -8.19 9.07 4.19
CA ARG A 22 -7.22 10.16 4.29
C ARG A 22 -5.85 9.74 3.76
N PHE A 23 -5.39 8.54 4.10
CA PHE A 23 -4.11 8.02 3.62
C PHE A 23 -4.10 7.89 2.09
N LEU A 24 -5.15 7.35 1.48
CA LEU A 24 -5.30 7.31 0.02
C LEU A 24 -5.27 8.72 -0.59
N ARG A 25 -6.00 9.67 0.01
CA ARG A 25 -6.02 11.07 -0.44
C ARG A 25 -4.64 11.72 -0.35
N ASP A 26 -3.86 11.39 0.69
CA ASP A 26 -2.50 11.90 0.83
C ASP A 26 -1.57 11.37 -0.27
N MET A 27 -1.71 10.09 -0.66
CA MET A 27 -0.94 9.50 -1.76
C MET A 27 -1.31 10.15 -3.11
N ILE A 28 -2.58 10.25 -3.45
CA ILE A 28 -3.06 10.90 -4.69
C ILE A 28 -2.46 12.32 -4.87
N ARG A 29 -2.26 13.06 -3.76
CA ARG A 29 -1.68 14.41 -3.81
C ARG A 29 -0.18 14.47 -4.07
N ILE A 30 0.48 13.34 -4.05
CA ILE A 30 1.91 13.24 -4.30
C ILE A 30 2.11 12.64 -5.69
N PRO A 31 2.41 13.42 -6.74
CA PRO A 31 2.70 12.87 -8.05
C PRO A 31 3.81 11.82 -7.97
N SER A 32 3.57 10.65 -8.55
CA SER A 32 4.43 9.47 -8.43
C SER A 32 4.59 8.75 -9.77
N GLU A 33 4.83 9.48 -10.85
CA GLU A 33 5.17 8.84 -12.13
C GLU A 33 6.41 7.95 -11.95
N SER A 34 6.52 6.87 -12.74
CA SER A 34 7.65 5.93 -12.65
C SER A 34 9.00 6.66 -12.60
N CYS A 35 9.90 6.24 -11.72
CA CYS A 35 11.16 6.89 -11.34
C CYS A 35 11.03 8.21 -10.57
N GLN A 36 9.85 8.57 -10.08
CA GLN A 36 9.60 9.78 -9.28
C GLN A 36 8.81 9.49 -7.99
N GLU A 37 8.87 8.25 -7.50
CA GLU A 37 8.01 7.73 -6.43
C GLU A 37 8.49 8.09 -5.01
N GLU A 38 9.64 8.72 -4.84
CA GLU A 38 10.26 8.97 -3.53
C GLU A 38 9.28 9.60 -2.51
N GLY A 39 8.46 10.54 -2.96
CA GLY A 39 7.50 11.24 -2.09
C GLY A 39 6.42 10.29 -1.54
N VAL A 40 5.78 9.52 -2.42
CA VAL A 40 4.72 8.59 -2.03
C VAL A 40 5.27 7.41 -1.23
N ILE A 41 6.46 6.90 -1.54
CA ILE A 41 7.17 5.86 -0.78
C ILE A 41 7.37 6.29 0.68
N ARG A 42 7.85 7.52 0.91
CA ARG A 42 8.03 8.06 2.26
C ARG A 42 6.70 8.15 3.01
N ARG A 43 5.64 8.61 2.35
CA ARG A 43 4.30 8.70 2.93
C ARG A 43 3.75 7.33 3.32
N ILE A 44 3.97 6.30 2.48
CA ILE A 44 3.57 4.92 2.78
C ILE A 44 4.35 4.37 3.96
N LYS A 45 5.67 4.55 3.98
CA LYS A 45 6.52 4.15 5.11
C LYS A 45 6.01 4.75 6.43
N GLU A 46 5.75 6.05 6.45
CA GLU A 46 5.22 6.75 7.64
C GLU A 46 3.88 6.15 8.10
N GLU A 47 2.97 5.83 7.17
CA GLU A 47 1.70 5.22 7.54
C GLU A 47 1.87 3.79 8.08
N MET A 48 2.70 2.96 7.45
CA MET A 48 3.00 1.61 7.93
C MET A 48 3.60 1.63 9.34
N GLU A 49 4.54 2.54 9.63
CA GLU A 49 5.12 2.74 10.96
C GLU A 49 4.06 3.20 11.97
N LYS A 50 3.24 4.18 11.61
CA LYS A 50 2.16 4.74 12.42
C LYS A 50 1.10 3.69 12.79
N VAL A 51 0.72 2.82 11.86
CA VAL A 51 -0.27 1.76 12.11
C VAL A 51 0.35 0.53 12.78
N GLY A 52 1.66 0.51 12.97
CA GLY A 52 2.37 -0.40 13.86
C GLY A 52 2.90 -1.67 13.19
N PHE A 53 3.31 -1.63 11.94
CA PHE A 53 4.09 -2.73 11.35
C PHE A 53 5.32 -3.05 12.21
N ASP A 54 5.75 -4.30 12.24
CA ASP A 54 6.87 -4.73 13.08
C ASP A 54 8.22 -4.21 12.56
N ARG A 55 8.34 -4.08 11.25
CA ARG A 55 9.50 -3.51 10.55
C ARG A 55 9.03 -2.89 9.25
N VAL A 56 9.60 -1.74 8.88
CA VAL A 56 9.36 -1.09 7.58
C VAL A 56 10.69 -0.62 7.02
N GLU A 57 10.98 -0.99 5.80
CA GLU A 57 12.22 -0.61 5.13
C GLU A 57 11.96 -0.19 3.68
N ILE A 58 12.85 0.60 3.14
CA ILE A 58 12.90 0.96 1.73
C ILE A 58 14.17 0.32 1.18
N ASP A 59 14.04 -0.50 0.14
CA ASP A 59 15.17 -1.12 -0.52
C ASP A 59 15.95 -0.11 -1.40
N LYS A 60 17.03 -0.56 -2.03
CA LYS A 60 17.87 0.33 -2.86
C LYS A 60 17.23 0.68 -4.21
N MET A 61 16.23 -0.09 -4.64
CA MET A 61 15.45 0.23 -5.84
C MET A 61 14.37 1.27 -5.56
N GLY A 62 13.95 1.39 -4.29
CA GLY A 62 12.90 2.30 -3.84
C GLY A 62 11.62 1.61 -3.40
N ASN A 63 11.51 0.28 -3.49
CA ASN A 63 10.34 -0.42 -2.99
C ASN A 63 10.22 -0.26 -1.48
N VAL A 64 9.00 -0.09 -0.96
CA VAL A 64 8.73 -0.10 0.48
C VAL A 64 8.20 -1.46 0.90
N LEU A 65 8.83 -2.06 1.92
CA LEU A 65 8.46 -3.36 2.46
C LEU A 65 8.06 -3.23 3.92
N GLY A 66 6.81 -3.54 4.23
CA GLY A 66 6.28 -3.59 5.59
C GLY A 66 6.07 -5.02 6.06
N PHE A 67 6.58 -5.38 7.24
CA PHE A 67 6.60 -6.75 7.76
C PHE A 67 5.71 -6.87 9.01
N ILE A 68 4.95 -7.96 9.08
CA ILE A 68 4.15 -8.36 10.25
C ILE A 68 4.46 -9.82 10.56
N GLY A 69 4.89 -10.10 11.81
CA GLY A 69 5.35 -11.41 12.23
C GLY A 69 6.82 -11.66 11.90
N ASN A 70 7.30 -12.85 12.24
CA ASN A 70 8.71 -13.25 12.09
C ASN A 70 8.88 -14.76 11.82
N GLY A 71 7.84 -15.41 11.34
CA GLY A 71 7.90 -16.83 10.97
C GLY A 71 8.64 -17.06 9.65
N PRO A 72 9.11 -18.29 9.42
CA PRO A 72 9.93 -18.59 8.23
C PRO A 72 9.14 -18.63 6.92
N ARG A 73 7.82 -18.75 6.98
CA ARG A 73 6.97 -18.78 5.79
C ARG A 73 6.52 -17.38 5.43
N ILE A 74 6.82 -16.94 4.22
CA ILE A 74 6.49 -15.60 3.74
C ILE A 74 5.18 -15.63 2.95
N ILE A 75 4.31 -14.66 3.23
CA ILE A 75 3.12 -14.36 2.45
C ILE A 75 3.25 -12.90 2.03
N ALA A 76 3.52 -12.65 0.75
CA ALA A 76 3.66 -11.30 0.22
C ALA A 76 2.37 -10.83 -0.45
N PHE A 77 2.04 -9.56 -0.22
CA PHE A 77 1.02 -8.79 -0.92
C PHE A 77 1.69 -7.62 -1.60
N ASP A 78 1.23 -7.28 -2.78
CA ASP A 78 1.81 -6.23 -3.60
C ASP A 78 0.75 -5.22 -4.06
N ALA A 79 1.14 -3.96 -4.09
CA ALA A 79 0.48 -2.91 -4.84
C ALA A 79 1.56 -1.96 -5.35
N HIS A 80 1.59 -1.73 -6.66
CA HIS A 80 2.50 -0.73 -7.19
C HIS A 80 2.05 0.68 -6.79
N ILE A 81 3.00 1.59 -6.68
CA ILE A 81 2.74 2.94 -6.18
C ILE A 81 3.16 4.02 -7.17
N ASP A 82 3.77 3.64 -8.25
CA ASP A 82 3.92 4.52 -9.39
C ASP A 82 2.60 4.63 -10.17
N THR A 83 2.45 5.70 -10.90
CA THR A 83 1.27 5.99 -11.71
C THR A 83 1.69 6.48 -13.09
N VAL A 84 0.86 6.22 -14.09
CA VAL A 84 1.03 6.91 -15.37
C VAL A 84 0.70 8.40 -15.24
N GLY A 85 1.28 9.22 -16.10
CA GLY A 85 1.02 10.64 -16.12
C GLY A 85 -0.47 10.99 -16.37
N VAL A 86 -0.87 12.20 -16.01
CA VAL A 86 -2.27 12.65 -16.12
C VAL A 86 -2.72 12.90 -17.56
N GLY A 87 -1.78 12.90 -18.51
CA GLY A 87 -2.07 13.17 -19.92
C GLY A 87 -2.63 14.58 -20.16
N ASN A 88 -3.65 14.68 -20.99
CA ASN A 88 -4.28 15.98 -21.26
C ASN A 88 -5.22 16.38 -20.11
N ARG A 89 -4.83 17.38 -19.32
CA ARG A 89 -5.62 17.89 -18.18
C ARG A 89 -7.04 18.35 -18.56
N SER A 90 -7.28 18.73 -19.81
CA SER A 90 -8.63 19.12 -20.24
C SER A 90 -9.64 17.97 -20.27
N ASN A 91 -9.16 16.73 -20.20
CA ASN A 91 -10.02 15.53 -20.11
C ASN A 91 -10.50 15.25 -18.68
N TRP A 92 -9.96 15.95 -17.68
CA TRP A 92 -10.34 15.80 -16.29
C TRP A 92 -11.38 16.85 -15.89
N THR A 93 -12.41 16.44 -15.18
CA THR A 93 -13.45 17.34 -14.64
C THR A 93 -13.07 17.94 -13.29
N PHE A 94 -11.97 17.48 -12.70
CA PHE A 94 -11.37 17.98 -11.46
C PHE A 94 -9.84 17.89 -11.56
N ASP A 95 -9.12 18.48 -10.63
CA ASP A 95 -7.65 18.34 -10.59
C ASP A 95 -7.27 16.90 -10.23
N PRO A 96 -6.53 16.16 -11.09
CA PRO A 96 -6.21 14.75 -10.86
C PRO A 96 -5.36 14.47 -9.61
N TYR A 97 -4.59 15.46 -9.13
CA TYR A 97 -3.77 15.32 -7.94
C TYR A 97 -4.43 15.90 -6.66
N GLU A 98 -5.26 16.95 -6.77
CA GLU A 98 -6.13 17.32 -5.65
C GLU A 98 -7.21 16.26 -5.41
N GLY A 99 -7.59 15.59 -6.48
CA GLY A 99 -8.56 14.51 -6.46
C GLY A 99 -9.98 14.99 -6.13
N TYR A 100 -10.87 14.02 -6.03
CA TYR A 100 -12.28 14.20 -5.74
C TYR A 100 -12.70 13.21 -4.64
N GLU A 101 -13.60 13.63 -3.76
CA GLU A 101 -14.15 12.76 -2.71
C GLU A 101 -15.62 13.12 -2.45
N ASP A 102 -16.45 12.10 -2.41
CA ASP A 102 -17.80 12.19 -1.87
C ASP A 102 -18.08 11.02 -0.91
N ALA A 103 -19.37 10.78 -0.57
CA ALA A 103 -19.75 9.74 0.39
C ALA A 103 -19.44 8.30 -0.09
N GLU A 104 -19.21 8.08 -1.37
CA GLU A 104 -19.08 6.75 -1.97
C GLU A 104 -17.82 6.58 -2.83
N THR A 105 -17.16 7.70 -3.21
CA THR A 105 -16.13 7.66 -4.24
C THR A 105 -14.93 8.52 -3.87
N ILE A 106 -13.74 7.99 -4.13
CA ILE A 106 -12.49 8.75 -4.16
C ILE A 106 -11.97 8.68 -5.60
N GLY A 107 -11.72 9.82 -6.20
CA GLY A 107 -11.19 9.95 -7.55
C GLY A 107 -9.90 10.74 -7.59
N GLY A 108 -8.99 10.33 -8.45
CA GLY A 108 -7.70 10.98 -8.65
C GLY A 108 -6.74 10.10 -9.45
N ARG A 109 -5.59 10.63 -9.86
CA ARG A 109 -4.56 9.79 -10.44
C ARG A 109 -4.04 8.82 -9.39
N GLY A 110 -3.93 7.53 -9.72
CA GLY A 110 -3.52 6.48 -8.80
C GLY A 110 -4.63 5.93 -7.88
N ALA A 111 -5.80 6.60 -7.77
CA ALA A 111 -6.86 6.19 -6.83
C ALA A 111 -7.32 4.73 -6.99
N SER A 112 -7.39 4.24 -8.23
CA SER A 112 -7.77 2.86 -8.55
C SER A 112 -6.54 2.00 -8.87
N ASP A 113 -5.58 2.56 -9.56
CA ASP A 113 -4.40 1.88 -10.10
C ASP A 113 -3.12 2.62 -9.64
N GLN A 114 -2.43 2.20 -8.51
CA GLN A 114 -2.98 1.17 -7.62
C GLN A 114 -2.87 1.58 -6.13
N GLU A 115 -2.85 2.89 -5.82
CA GLU A 115 -2.75 3.43 -4.46
C GLU A 115 -3.92 3.01 -3.56
N GLY A 116 -5.13 2.79 -4.14
CA GLY A 116 -6.27 2.25 -3.41
C GLY A 116 -6.01 0.84 -2.87
N GLY A 117 -5.31 0.01 -3.65
CA GLY A 117 -4.80 -1.29 -3.22
C GLY A 117 -3.82 -1.15 -2.06
N MET A 118 -2.86 -0.23 -2.17
CA MET A 118 -1.89 0.06 -1.11
C MET A 118 -2.57 0.51 0.18
N ALA A 119 -3.51 1.45 0.12
CA ALA A 119 -4.25 1.90 1.30
C ALA A 119 -5.00 0.75 1.97
N SER A 120 -5.65 -0.09 1.18
CA SER A 120 -6.37 -1.27 1.67
C SER A 120 -5.45 -2.28 2.35
N MET A 121 -4.27 -2.55 1.76
CA MET A 121 -3.28 -3.47 2.34
C MET A 121 -2.73 -2.98 3.67
N VAL A 122 -2.34 -1.71 3.77
CA VAL A 122 -1.78 -1.14 5.00
C VAL A 122 -2.78 -1.25 6.16
N TYR A 123 -4.05 -0.95 5.91
CA TYR A 123 -5.08 -1.06 6.94
C TYR A 123 -5.53 -2.49 7.20
N ALA A 124 -5.45 -3.40 6.22
CA ALA A 124 -5.58 -4.83 6.48
C ALA A 124 -4.47 -5.32 7.42
N GLY A 125 -3.24 -4.88 7.23
CA GLY A 125 -2.12 -5.14 8.12
C GLY A 125 -2.36 -4.68 9.56
N LYS A 126 -2.87 -3.46 9.72
CA LYS A 126 -3.30 -2.92 11.04
C LYS A 126 -4.32 -3.83 11.72
N ILE A 127 -5.34 -4.28 10.98
CA ILE A 127 -6.40 -5.15 11.50
C ILE A 127 -5.85 -6.54 11.85
N ILE A 128 -5.00 -7.11 11.00
CA ILE A 128 -4.33 -8.39 11.26
C ILE A 128 -3.55 -8.34 12.58
N LYS A 129 -2.81 -7.28 12.82
CA LYS A 129 -2.06 -7.09 14.06
C LYS A 129 -2.99 -6.91 15.27
N GLU A 130 -3.98 -6.04 15.18
CA GLU A 130 -4.90 -5.76 16.29
C GLU A 130 -5.66 -7.01 16.74
N LEU A 131 -6.02 -7.87 15.79
CA LEU A 131 -6.73 -9.14 16.07
C LEU A 131 -5.80 -10.33 16.31
N GLY A 132 -4.48 -10.16 16.19
CA GLY A 132 -3.53 -11.25 16.36
C GLY A 132 -3.69 -12.39 15.34
N LEU A 133 -4.03 -12.05 14.10
CA LEU A 133 -4.35 -13.01 13.03
C LEU A 133 -3.13 -13.50 12.25
N CYS A 134 -1.95 -12.88 12.43
CA CYS A 134 -0.73 -13.36 11.77
C CYS A 134 -0.34 -14.73 12.37
N PRO A 135 -0.24 -15.80 11.56
CA PRO A 135 0.18 -17.10 12.06
C PRO A 135 1.62 -17.04 12.58
N LYS A 136 1.91 -17.77 13.67
CA LYS A 136 3.25 -17.75 14.29
C LYS A 136 4.37 -18.27 13.40
N ASP A 137 4.05 -19.10 12.41
CA ASP A 137 4.98 -19.66 11.43
C ASP A 137 5.08 -18.80 10.16
N CYS A 138 4.44 -17.64 10.12
CA CYS A 138 4.41 -16.77 8.97
C CYS A 138 5.02 -15.39 9.26
N THR A 139 5.51 -14.78 8.18
CA THR A 139 5.74 -13.35 8.05
C THR A 139 4.86 -12.86 6.91
N ILE A 140 4.00 -11.89 7.18
CA ILE A 140 3.24 -11.19 6.16
C ILE A 140 4.09 -10.00 5.71
N VAL A 141 4.31 -9.86 4.42
CA VAL A 141 5.05 -8.75 3.82
C VAL A 141 4.11 -7.98 2.90
N MET A 142 3.97 -6.70 3.15
CA MET A 142 3.20 -5.80 2.28
C MET A 142 4.17 -4.90 1.55
N VAL A 143 4.15 -4.96 0.23
CA VAL A 143 5.14 -4.33 -0.63
C VAL A 143 4.46 -3.22 -1.43
N GLY A 144 5.07 -2.04 -1.43
CA GLY A 144 4.78 -0.99 -2.39
C GLY A 144 5.88 -0.99 -3.44
N THR A 145 5.56 -1.47 -4.63
CA THR A 145 6.54 -1.61 -5.71
C THR A 145 6.62 -0.35 -6.56
N VAL A 146 7.83 -0.08 -7.07
CA VAL A 146 8.11 1.04 -7.96
C VAL A 146 8.22 0.59 -9.41
N GLN A 147 8.00 1.50 -10.36
CA GLN A 147 8.24 1.31 -11.80
C GLN A 147 7.45 0.15 -12.42
N GLU A 148 6.26 -0.15 -11.93
CA GLU A 148 5.43 -1.20 -12.52
C GLU A 148 4.96 -0.79 -13.91
N GLU A 149 4.50 0.46 -14.07
CA GLU A 149 3.91 1.01 -15.29
C GLU A 149 4.91 1.09 -16.47
N ASP A 150 6.21 1.26 -16.18
CA ASP A 150 7.25 1.36 -17.20
C ASP A 150 8.10 0.10 -17.37
N CYS A 151 8.31 -0.67 -16.29
CA CYS A 151 9.24 -1.80 -16.25
C CYS A 151 8.65 -3.03 -15.57
N ASP A 152 7.47 -3.46 -16.01
CA ASP A 152 6.71 -4.59 -15.49
C ASP A 152 7.57 -5.75 -14.95
N GLY A 153 7.52 -5.96 -13.63
CA GLY A 153 8.18 -7.04 -12.92
C GLY A 153 9.67 -6.81 -12.56
N LEU A 154 10.30 -5.70 -12.93
CA LEU A 154 11.68 -5.42 -12.56
C LEU A 154 11.85 -5.28 -11.03
N CYS A 155 10.90 -4.62 -10.37
CA CYS A 155 10.84 -4.48 -8.92
C CYS A 155 10.84 -5.84 -8.20
N TRP A 156 10.05 -6.79 -8.67
CA TRP A 156 10.00 -8.13 -8.09
C TRP A 156 11.27 -8.95 -8.37
N GLN A 157 11.88 -8.78 -9.53
CA GLN A 157 13.19 -9.39 -9.79
C GLN A 157 14.25 -8.90 -8.79
N TYR A 158 14.22 -7.61 -8.46
CA TYR A 158 15.10 -7.01 -7.46
C TYR A 158 14.82 -7.58 -6.06
N ILE A 159 13.59 -7.54 -5.61
CA ILE A 159 13.16 -8.02 -4.28
C ILE A 159 13.54 -9.49 -4.07
N ILE A 160 13.36 -10.34 -5.09
CA ILE A 160 13.67 -11.77 -4.99
C ILE A 160 15.19 -12.02 -5.02
N ASN A 161 15.92 -11.34 -5.89
CA ASN A 161 17.33 -11.64 -6.14
C ASN A 161 18.29 -10.89 -5.21
N GLU A 162 17.99 -9.62 -4.92
CA GLU A 162 18.88 -8.75 -4.15
C GLU A 162 18.49 -8.69 -2.66
N ASP A 163 17.20 -8.55 -2.35
CA ASP A 163 16.72 -8.51 -0.97
C ASP A 163 16.51 -9.92 -0.39
N GLY A 164 16.43 -10.93 -1.25
CA GLY A 164 16.33 -12.32 -0.83
C GLY A 164 14.98 -12.72 -0.25
N LEU A 165 13.92 -12.02 -0.59
CA LEU A 165 12.55 -12.36 -0.18
C LEU A 165 12.10 -13.62 -0.95
N LYS A 166 12.21 -14.81 -0.31
CA LYS A 166 11.92 -16.12 -0.89
C LYS A 166 11.04 -16.98 0.02
#